data_ff4b1090e10c198d9bd645e3e1f70b64
#
_entry.id   ff4b1090e10c198d9bd645e3e1f70b64
#
_cell.length_a   1.000
_cell.length_b   1.000
_cell.length_c   1.000
_cell.angle_alpha   90.00
_cell.angle_beta   90.00
_cell.angle_gamma   90.00
#
_symmetry.space_group_name_H-M   'P 1'
#
loop_
_entity.id
_entity.type
_entity.pdbx_description
1 polymer ?
#
loop_
_entity_poly.entity_id
_entity_poly.type
_entity_poly.pdbx_seq_one_letter_code
_entity_poly.pdbx_strand_id
1 'polypeptide(L)'
;MAQADYQADNTGRAESQFDMLKRLELSYDDFRAVKAYCDEIGIQFASTADEADSLDFLLTLGIPFIKIGSGEIGNIPYLRYMGSKKKPVLLSTGMSSLADVELSLEALRQGGAEDITLLHCTTSYPCP
;
A
#
# COMPACT_ATOMS: atom_id res chain seq x y z
N MET A 1 -19.01 4.92 6.52
CA MET A 1 -19.02 3.85 5.50
C MET A 1 -19.09 2.52 6.24
N ALA A 2 -19.86 1.55 5.76
CA ALA A 2 -19.92 0.22 6.37
C ALA A 2 -18.66 -0.59 6.00
N GLN A 3 -18.32 -1.56 6.83
CA GLN A 3 -17.35 -2.62 6.50
C GLN A 3 -17.80 -3.41 5.27
N ALA A 4 -16.87 -3.98 4.52
CA ALA A 4 -17.18 -5.02 3.55
C ALA A 4 -17.53 -6.35 4.27
N ASP A 5 -18.37 -7.18 3.65
CA ASP A 5 -18.86 -8.43 4.26
C ASP A 5 -17.71 -9.32 4.74
N TYR A 6 -16.68 -9.55 3.89
CA TYR A 6 -15.50 -10.34 4.26
C TYR A 6 -14.72 -9.78 5.46
N GLN A 7 -14.74 -8.44 5.67
CA GLN A 7 -14.07 -7.81 6.81
C GLN A 7 -14.83 -8.10 8.10
N ALA A 8 -16.18 -8.07 8.07
CA ALA A 8 -17.00 -8.45 9.21
C ALA A 8 -16.79 -9.92 9.58
N ASP A 9 -16.75 -10.81 8.58
CA ASP A 9 -16.49 -12.24 8.78
C ASP A 9 -15.10 -12.49 9.40
N ASN A 10 -14.06 -11.84 8.87
CA ASN A 10 -12.67 -12.01 9.35
C ASN A 10 -12.45 -11.43 10.76
N THR A 11 -13.11 -10.33 11.09
CA THR A 11 -12.96 -9.67 12.41
C THR A 11 -13.93 -10.19 13.47
N GLY A 12 -14.97 -10.92 13.06
CA GLY A 12 -16.05 -11.39 13.92
C GLY A 12 -16.87 -10.26 14.52
N ARG A 13 -16.84 -9.06 13.91
CA ARG A 13 -17.53 -7.85 14.41
C ARG A 13 -18.15 -7.07 13.25
N ALA A 14 -19.35 -6.56 13.48
CA ALA A 14 -20.01 -5.58 12.61
C ALA A 14 -19.77 -4.19 13.20
N GLU A 15 -18.89 -3.42 12.59
CA GLU A 15 -18.53 -2.05 13.02
C GLU A 15 -18.38 -1.13 11.79
N SER A 16 -18.20 0.17 11.98
CA SER A 16 -17.87 1.04 10.85
C SER A 16 -16.46 0.73 10.35
N GLN A 17 -16.22 0.92 9.04
CA GLN A 17 -14.87 0.78 8.49
C GLN A 17 -13.85 1.69 9.20
N PHE A 18 -14.26 2.90 9.58
CA PHE A 18 -13.41 3.83 10.33
C PHE A 18 -13.00 3.28 11.69
N ASP A 19 -13.97 2.78 12.48
CA ASP A 19 -13.68 2.24 13.82
C ASP A 19 -12.80 1.00 13.74
N MET A 20 -13.04 0.14 12.75
CA MET A 20 -12.19 -1.03 12.48
C MET A 20 -10.74 -0.61 12.20
N LEU A 21 -10.53 0.30 11.25
CA LEU A 21 -9.20 0.77 10.87
C LEU A 21 -8.50 1.46 12.04
N LYS A 22 -9.22 2.32 12.77
CA LYS A 22 -8.67 3.02 13.94
C LYS A 22 -8.22 2.08 15.06
N ARG A 23 -8.95 0.98 15.25
CA ARG A 23 -8.60 -0.07 16.24
C ARG A 23 -7.39 -0.90 15.82
N LEU A 24 -7.18 -1.08 14.53
CA LEU A 24 -6.09 -1.87 13.95
C LEU A 24 -4.84 -1.04 13.64
N GLU A 25 -4.92 0.28 13.77
CA GLU A 25 -3.81 1.20 13.50
C GLU A 25 -2.64 0.92 14.46
N LEU A 26 -1.45 0.83 13.90
CA LEU A 26 -0.20 0.72 14.63
C LEU A 26 0.49 2.09 14.71
N SER A 27 1.17 2.37 15.83
CA SER A 27 1.98 3.56 15.95
C SER A 27 3.28 3.44 15.14
N TYR A 28 3.96 4.56 14.90
CA TYR A 28 5.29 4.55 14.26
C TYR A 28 6.33 3.79 15.10
N ASP A 29 6.18 3.74 16.42
CA ASP A 29 7.07 2.97 17.28
C ASP A 29 6.81 1.47 17.14
N ASP A 30 5.54 1.05 16.97
CA ASP A 30 5.22 -0.34 16.64
C ASP A 30 5.83 -0.75 15.30
N PHE A 31 5.76 0.11 14.29
CA PHE A 31 6.42 -0.15 12.99
C PHE A 31 7.92 -0.31 13.12
N ARG A 32 8.59 0.51 13.94
CA ARG A 32 10.03 0.36 14.24
C ARG A 32 10.33 -0.97 14.93
N ALA A 33 9.51 -1.36 15.90
CA ALA A 33 9.67 -2.62 16.61
C ALA A 33 9.48 -3.82 15.67
N VAL A 34 8.45 -3.82 14.82
CA VAL A 34 8.22 -4.86 13.82
C VAL A 34 9.38 -4.92 12.81
N LYS A 35 9.87 -3.76 12.34
CA LYS A 35 11.04 -3.72 11.44
C LYS A 35 12.28 -4.34 12.10
N ALA A 36 12.57 -3.97 13.34
CA ALA A 36 13.70 -4.54 14.08
C ALA A 36 13.59 -6.08 14.24
N TYR A 37 12.40 -6.57 14.52
CA TYR A 37 12.15 -8.01 14.59
C TYR A 37 12.31 -8.71 13.23
N CYS A 38 11.84 -8.08 12.15
CA CYS A 38 12.07 -8.61 10.79
C CYS A 38 13.56 -8.75 10.47
N ASP A 39 14.36 -7.75 10.87
CA ASP A 39 15.81 -7.80 10.68
C ASP A 39 16.47 -8.92 11.52
N GLU A 40 16.02 -9.12 12.75
CA GLU A 40 16.53 -10.19 13.64
C GLU A 40 16.30 -11.58 13.03
N ILE A 41 15.11 -11.82 12.46
CA ILE A 41 14.77 -13.13 11.87
C ILE A 41 15.14 -13.25 10.39
N GLY A 42 15.71 -12.20 9.77
CA GLY A 42 16.19 -12.24 8.39
C GLY A 42 15.09 -12.17 7.33
N ILE A 43 13.92 -11.58 7.63
CA ILE A 43 12.83 -11.35 6.68
C ILE A 43 12.75 -9.88 6.27
N GLN A 44 12.45 -9.61 4.99
CA GLN A 44 12.28 -8.24 4.53
C GLN A 44 11.00 -7.62 5.09
N PHE A 45 11.11 -6.41 5.64
CA PHE A 45 9.98 -5.61 6.07
C PHE A 45 9.49 -4.71 4.93
N ALA A 46 8.18 -4.69 4.71
CA ALA A 46 7.52 -3.75 3.80
C ALA A 46 6.11 -3.43 4.31
N SER A 47 5.61 -2.25 3.97
CA SER A 47 4.25 -1.81 4.27
C SER A 47 3.73 -0.90 3.17
N THR A 48 2.40 -0.76 3.08
CA THR A 48 1.74 0.21 2.20
C THR A 48 1.58 1.53 2.94
N ALA A 49 1.81 2.65 2.26
CA ALA A 49 1.53 3.99 2.76
C ALA A 49 0.44 4.63 1.89
N ASP A 50 -0.58 5.20 2.52
CA ASP A 50 -1.72 5.82 1.84
C ASP A 50 -1.58 7.35 1.73
N GLU A 51 -0.46 7.91 2.25
CA GLU A 51 -0.15 9.34 2.16
C GLU A 51 1.37 9.61 2.28
N ALA A 52 1.79 10.85 1.96
CA ALA A 52 3.20 11.20 1.80
C ALA A 52 4.03 11.06 3.09
N ASP A 53 3.50 11.48 4.22
CA ASP A 53 4.23 11.46 5.50
C ASP A 53 4.49 10.03 5.97
N SER A 54 3.52 9.13 5.80
CA SER A 54 3.69 7.69 6.08
C SER A 54 4.68 7.04 5.13
N LEU A 55 4.68 7.42 3.85
CA LEU A 55 5.68 6.94 2.90
C LEU A 55 7.09 7.39 3.31
N ASP A 56 7.26 8.67 3.63
CA ASP A 56 8.55 9.20 4.05
C ASP A 56 9.04 8.52 5.33
N PHE A 57 8.16 8.28 6.29
CA PHE A 57 8.48 7.48 7.47
C PHE A 57 8.95 6.06 7.10
N LEU A 58 8.22 5.33 6.26
CA LEU A 58 8.62 3.99 5.81
C LEU A 58 9.98 3.99 5.11
N LEU A 59 10.27 5.02 4.33
CA LEU A 59 11.59 5.17 3.70
C LEU A 59 12.72 5.31 4.72
N THR A 60 12.48 5.95 5.87
CA THR A 60 13.47 6.01 6.97
C THR A 60 13.75 4.63 7.58
N LEU A 61 12.81 3.69 7.48
CA LEU A 61 12.99 2.30 7.92
C LEU A 61 13.74 1.42 6.92
N GLY A 62 14.07 1.96 5.73
CA GLY A 62 14.82 1.24 4.71
C GLY A 62 14.03 0.17 3.97
N ILE A 63 12.72 0.38 3.72
CA ILE A 63 11.91 -0.56 2.94
C ILE A 63 12.56 -0.85 1.57
N PRO A 64 12.54 -2.10 1.08
CA PRO A 64 13.20 -2.48 -0.17
C PRO A 64 12.47 -1.99 -1.42
N PHE A 65 11.16 -1.81 -1.35
CA PHE A 65 10.29 -1.36 -2.44
C PHE A 65 9.11 -0.56 -1.89
N ILE A 66 8.42 0.18 -2.74
CA ILE A 66 7.17 0.87 -2.44
C ILE A 66 6.01 -0.02 -2.88
N LYS A 67 5.15 -0.44 -1.95
CA LYS A 67 3.90 -1.14 -2.25
C LYS A 67 2.77 -0.12 -2.37
N ILE A 68 2.07 -0.17 -3.49
CA ILE A 68 0.95 0.71 -3.79
C ILE A 68 -0.34 -0.11 -3.82
N GLY A 69 -1.31 0.26 -3.00
CA GLY A 69 -2.63 -0.35 -2.98
C GLY A 69 -3.47 0.01 -4.22
N SER A 70 -4.47 -0.80 -4.54
CA SER A 70 -5.38 -0.53 -5.67
C SER A 70 -6.16 0.77 -5.52
N GLY A 71 -6.36 1.25 -4.30
CA GLY A 71 -7.05 2.51 -4.01
C GLY A 71 -6.31 3.75 -4.54
N GLU A 72 -5.01 3.64 -4.81
CA GLU A 72 -4.18 4.75 -5.31
C GLU A 72 -4.15 4.85 -6.84
N ILE A 73 -4.78 3.93 -7.56
CA ILE A 73 -4.94 4.02 -9.02
C ILE A 73 -5.69 5.33 -9.35
N GLY A 74 -5.09 6.14 -10.23
CA GLY A 74 -5.62 7.45 -10.60
C GLY A 74 -5.25 8.61 -9.66
N ASN A 75 -4.64 8.36 -8.52
CA ASN A 75 -4.09 9.40 -7.64
C ASN A 75 -2.76 9.94 -8.22
N ILE A 76 -2.86 10.63 -9.36
CA ILE A 76 -1.70 11.06 -10.17
C ILE A 76 -0.66 11.87 -9.35
N PRO A 77 -1.04 12.85 -8.49
CA PRO A 77 -0.05 13.58 -7.70
C PRO A 77 0.76 12.68 -6.77
N TYR A 78 0.09 11.74 -6.09
CA TYR A 78 0.75 10.85 -5.16
C TYR A 78 1.59 9.78 -5.88
N LEU A 79 1.11 9.26 -7.02
CA LEU A 79 1.89 8.34 -7.86
C LEU A 79 3.19 8.99 -8.35
N ARG A 80 3.15 10.25 -8.80
CA ARG A 80 4.37 10.99 -9.15
C ARG A 80 5.31 11.16 -7.96
N TYR A 81 4.75 11.47 -6.79
CA TYR A 81 5.53 11.58 -5.56
C TYR A 81 6.23 10.26 -5.21
N MET A 82 5.49 9.14 -5.24
CA MET A 82 6.06 7.80 -5.03
C MET A 82 7.15 7.47 -6.05
N GLY A 83 6.92 7.79 -7.32
CA GLY A 83 7.90 7.62 -8.40
C GLY A 83 9.19 8.41 -8.16
N SER A 84 9.11 9.60 -7.58
CA SER A 84 10.28 10.45 -7.28
C SER A 84 11.26 9.84 -6.26
N LYS A 85 10.80 8.85 -5.49
CA LYS A 85 11.65 8.14 -4.52
C LYS A 85 12.61 7.15 -5.18
N LYS A 86 12.43 6.84 -6.46
CA LYS A 86 13.33 6.00 -7.29
C LYS A 86 13.60 4.61 -6.69
N LYS A 87 12.61 4.05 -6.02
CA LYS A 87 12.64 2.67 -5.51
C LYS A 87 11.83 1.75 -6.43
N PRO A 88 12.08 0.45 -6.43
CA PRO A 88 11.17 -0.52 -7.05
C PRO A 88 9.74 -0.33 -6.54
N VAL A 89 8.77 -0.46 -7.41
CA VAL A 89 7.34 -0.25 -7.12
C VAL A 89 6.56 -1.54 -7.39
N LEU A 90 5.71 -1.93 -6.46
CA LEU A 90 4.70 -2.97 -6.64
C LEU A 90 3.32 -2.32 -6.65
N LEU A 91 2.69 -2.21 -7.82
CA LEU A 91 1.38 -1.56 -8.01
C LEU A 91 0.27 -2.60 -8.13
N SER A 92 -0.68 -2.60 -7.20
CA SER A 92 -1.92 -3.38 -7.29
C SER A 92 -2.94 -2.71 -8.20
N THR A 93 -3.65 -3.50 -9.04
CA THR A 93 -4.53 -3.00 -10.11
C THR A 93 -6.00 -3.40 -9.92
N GLY A 94 -6.44 -3.67 -8.71
CA GLY A 94 -7.85 -3.99 -8.43
C GLY A 94 -8.78 -2.81 -8.72
N MET A 95 -10.01 -3.11 -9.14
CA MET A 95 -11.06 -2.12 -9.47
C MET A 95 -10.71 -1.14 -10.59
N SER A 96 -9.76 -1.48 -11.46
CA SER A 96 -9.21 -0.56 -12.44
C SER A 96 -9.40 -1.08 -13.86
N SER A 97 -9.64 -0.19 -14.81
CA SER A 97 -9.54 -0.47 -16.24
C SER A 97 -8.08 -0.44 -16.70
N LEU A 98 -7.80 -0.98 -17.89
CA LEU A 98 -6.47 -0.88 -18.48
C LEU A 98 -6.02 0.57 -18.67
N ALA A 99 -6.94 1.46 -19.02
CA ALA A 99 -6.62 2.90 -19.17
C ALA A 99 -6.19 3.54 -17.85
N ASP A 100 -6.84 3.17 -16.73
CA ASP A 100 -6.45 3.67 -15.39
C ASP A 100 -5.06 3.16 -15.01
N VAL A 101 -4.75 1.91 -15.34
CA VAL A 101 -3.42 1.32 -15.09
C VAL A 101 -2.36 2.03 -15.93
N GLU A 102 -2.62 2.28 -17.23
CA GLU A 102 -1.70 2.99 -18.11
C GLU A 102 -1.40 4.41 -17.60
N LEU A 103 -2.43 5.17 -17.22
CA LEU A 103 -2.28 6.51 -16.64
C LEU A 103 -1.46 6.48 -15.33
N SER A 104 -1.67 5.47 -14.49
CA SER A 104 -0.93 5.32 -13.25
C SER A 104 0.54 4.96 -13.48
N LEU A 105 0.82 4.09 -14.47
CA LEU A 105 2.19 3.78 -14.90
C LEU A 105 2.90 5.01 -15.44
N GLU A 106 2.21 5.80 -16.27
CA GLU A 106 2.76 7.04 -16.80
C GLU A 106 3.11 8.02 -15.68
N ALA A 107 2.21 8.19 -14.69
CA ALA A 107 2.46 9.07 -13.55
C ALA A 107 3.69 8.63 -12.73
N LEU A 108 3.83 7.33 -12.44
CA LEU A 108 5.00 6.77 -11.75
C LEU A 108 6.30 7.03 -12.53
N ARG A 109 6.29 6.79 -13.85
CA ARG A 109 7.45 7.02 -14.73
C ARG A 109 7.81 8.51 -14.83
N GLN A 110 6.82 9.39 -14.94
CA GLN A 110 7.02 10.83 -14.90
C GLN A 110 7.63 11.31 -13.58
N GLY A 111 7.32 10.62 -12.47
CA GLY A 111 7.96 10.82 -11.17
C GLY A 111 9.41 10.35 -11.13
N GLY A 112 9.80 9.39 -11.98
CA GLY A 112 11.14 8.83 -12.05
C GLY A 112 11.26 7.35 -11.65
N ALA A 113 10.13 6.62 -11.51
CA ALA A 113 10.14 5.18 -11.27
C ALA A 113 10.58 4.43 -12.55
N GLU A 114 11.56 3.55 -12.43
CA GLU A 114 12.09 2.72 -13.53
C GLU A 114 11.68 1.25 -13.41
N ASP A 115 11.64 0.73 -12.18
CA ASP A 115 11.30 -0.65 -11.86
C ASP A 115 9.88 -0.73 -11.29
N ILE A 116 8.91 -1.17 -12.09
CA ILE A 116 7.50 -1.24 -11.73
C ILE A 116 6.97 -2.65 -12.03
N THR A 117 6.51 -3.33 -11.01
CA THR A 117 5.80 -4.61 -11.11
C THR A 117 4.30 -4.40 -10.88
N LEU A 118 3.46 -4.94 -11.75
CA LEU A 118 2.01 -4.93 -11.61
C LEU A 118 1.52 -6.20 -10.92
N LEU A 119 0.59 -6.03 -9.98
CA LEU A 119 -0.10 -7.12 -9.31
C LEU A 119 -1.57 -7.13 -9.77
N HIS A 120 -1.99 -8.20 -10.43
CA HIS A 120 -3.38 -8.38 -10.83
C HIS A 120 -4.23 -8.75 -9.60
N CYS A 121 -5.13 -7.86 -9.19
CA CYS A 121 -5.93 -7.96 -7.97
C CYS A 121 -7.42 -7.87 -8.26
N THR A 122 -8.24 -8.49 -7.40
CA THR A 122 -9.72 -8.47 -7.48
C THR A 122 -10.37 -7.63 -6.39
N THR A 123 -9.60 -7.12 -5.41
CA THR A 123 -10.08 -6.43 -4.20
C THR A 123 -11.07 -7.24 -3.36
N SER A 124 -11.03 -8.56 -3.48
CA SER A 124 -11.71 -9.52 -2.60
C SER A 124 -10.67 -10.39 -1.91
N TYR A 125 -10.78 -10.60 -0.59
CA TYR A 125 -9.77 -11.26 0.22
C TYR A 125 -10.39 -12.35 1.11
N PRO A 126 -10.10 -13.65 0.84
CA PRO A 126 -9.24 -14.11 -0.27
C PRO A 126 -9.88 -13.95 -1.64
N CYS A 127 -9.06 -13.89 -2.68
CA CYS A 127 -9.53 -13.92 -4.06
C CYS A 127 -10.19 -15.29 -4.34
N PRO A 128 -11.44 -15.32 -4.85
CA PRO A 128 -12.14 -16.57 -5.17
C PRO A 128 -11.52 -17.30 -6.35
#